data_5ee3368da1e1ea7d91c53ff33acb60f6
#
_entry.id   5ee3368da1e1ea7d91c53ff33acb60f6
#
_cell.length_a   1.000
_cell.length_b   1.000
_cell.length_c   1.000
_cell.angle_alpha   90.00
_cell.angle_beta   90.00
_cell.angle_gamma   90.00
#
_symmetry.space_group_name_H-M   'P 1'
#
loop_
_entity.id
_entity.type
_entity.pdbx_description
1 polymer ?
#
loop_
_entity_poly.entity_id
_entity_poly.type
_entity_poly.pdbx_seq_one_letter_code
_entity_poly.pdbx_strand_id
1 'polypeptide(L)' 'MPFVQVTLVQGRTPAQKHTLIAELTKAVSTTLDTPADRVRVAIYEVSADDWGIGGVPYSVARAPQPDGTS' A
#
# COMPACT_ATOMS: atom_id res chain seq x y z
N MET A 1 -10.22 -14.67 -11.50
CA MET A 1 -10.37 -14.00 -10.21
C MET A 1 -9.31 -12.90 -10.10
N PRO A 2 -9.70 -11.55 -10.04
CA PRO A 2 -8.69 -10.48 -9.93
C PRO A 2 -8.00 -10.49 -8.56
N PHE A 3 -6.71 -10.20 -8.57
CA PHE A 3 -5.91 -10.14 -7.36
C PHE A 3 -4.99 -8.92 -7.43
N VAL A 4 -5.09 -8.05 -6.44
CA VAL A 4 -4.30 -6.83 -6.35
C VAL A 4 -3.36 -6.95 -5.16
N GLN A 5 -2.09 -6.66 -5.37
CA GLN A 5 -1.11 -6.62 -4.31
C GLN A 5 -0.55 -5.21 -4.19
N VAL A 6 -0.49 -4.72 -2.97
CA VAL A 6 0.07 -3.40 -2.68
C VAL A 6 1.15 -3.58 -1.62
N THR A 7 2.31 -3.04 -1.89
CA THR A 7 3.39 -3.04 -0.90
C THR A 7 3.56 -1.63 -0.38
N LEU A 8 3.54 -1.48 0.94
CA LEU A 8 3.63 -0.19 1.60
C LEU A 8 4.75 -0.20 2.62
N VAL A 9 5.34 0.98 2.83
CA VAL A 9 6.18 1.18 4.02
C VAL A 9 5.25 1.29 5.21
N GLN A 10 5.65 0.70 6.33
CA GLN A 10 4.89 0.75 7.58
C GLN A 10 4.57 2.20 7.98
N GLY A 11 3.45 2.39 8.65
CA GLY A 11 3.06 3.70 9.17
C GLY A 11 1.62 4.09 8.89
N ARG A 12 0.90 3.32 8.09
CA ARG A 12 -0.52 3.61 7.85
C ARG A 12 -1.37 3.00 8.95
N THR A 13 -2.46 3.68 9.29
CA THR A 13 -3.37 3.16 10.29
C THR A 13 -4.18 2.00 9.75
N PRO A 14 -4.70 1.12 10.63
CA PRO A 14 -5.61 0.07 10.15
C PRO A 14 -6.80 0.63 9.38
N ALA A 15 -7.34 1.77 9.81
CA ALA A 15 -8.47 2.38 9.12
C ALA A 15 -8.10 2.79 7.69
N GLN A 16 -6.90 3.35 7.49
CA GLN A 16 -6.44 3.71 6.17
C GLN A 16 -6.27 2.49 5.28
N LYS A 17 -5.73 1.41 5.82
CA LYS A 17 -5.54 0.19 5.05
C LYS A 17 -6.88 -0.46 4.70
N HIS A 18 -7.84 -0.43 5.62
CA HIS A 18 -9.18 -0.97 5.33
C HIS A 18 -9.86 -0.19 4.22
N THR A 19 -9.74 1.14 4.26
CA THR A 19 -10.31 1.99 3.22
C THR A 19 -9.63 1.72 1.87
N LEU A 20 -8.32 1.53 1.88
CA LEU A 20 -7.59 1.23 0.65
C LEU A 20 -8.07 -0.08 0.02
N ILE A 21 -8.26 -1.11 0.85
CA ILE A 21 -8.78 -2.39 0.37
C ILE A 21 -10.16 -2.18 -0.28
N ALA A 22 -11.03 -1.42 0.38
CA ALA A 22 -12.38 -1.17 -0.14
C ALA A 22 -12.35 -0.41 -1.47
N GLU A 23 -11.53 0.63 -1.55
CA GLU A 23 -11.47 1.45 -2.75
C GLU A 23 -10.83 0.70 -3.92
N LEU A 24 -9.79 -0.09 -3.66
CA LEU A 24 -9.18 -0.90 -4.71
C LEU A 24 -10.16 -1.95 -5.23
N THR A 25 -10.89 -2.58 -4.32
CA THR A 25 -11.91 -3.57 -4.70
C THR A 25 -12.96 -2.93 -5.59
N LYS A 26 -13.43 -1.74 -5.21
CA LYS A 26 -14.43 -1.01 -5.98
C LYS A 26 -13.92 -0.68 -7.38
N ALA A 27 -12.69 -0.20 -7.47
CA ALA A 27 -12.09 0.17 -8.75
C ALA A 27 -12.00 -1.05 -9.69
N VAL A 28 -11.52 -2.17 -9.17
CA VAL A 28 -11.39 -3.39 -9.97
C VAL A 28 -12.77 -3.91 -10.38
N SER A 29 -13.70 -3.97 -9.44
CA SER A 29 -15.05 -4.47 -9.67
C SER A 29 -15.74 -3.66 -10.76
N THR A 30 -15.64 -2.35 -10.69
CA THR A 30 -16.27 -1.45 -11.65
C THR A 30 -15.61 -1.55 -13.02
N THR A 31 -14.28 -1.50 -13.03
CA THR A 31 -13.52 -1.45 -14.29
C THR A 31 -13.62 -2.76 -15.07
N LEU A 32 -13.56 -3.87 -14.38
CA LEU A 32 -13.56 -5.18 -15.01
C LEU A 32 -14.95 -5.82 -15.07
N ASP A 33 -15.95 -5.13 -14.53
CA ASP A 33 -17.33 -5.64 -14.50
C ASP A 33 -17.38 -7.02 -13.87
N THR A 34 -16.78 -7.13 -12.67
CA THR A 34 -16.75 -8.39 -11.92
C THR A 34 -17.32 -8.15 -10.52
N PRO A 35 -18.00 -9.14 -9.93
CA PRO A 35 -18.52 -8.98 -8.57
C PRO A 35 -17.40 -8.71 -7.57
N ALA A 36 -17.69 -7.83 -6.60
CA ALA A 36 -16.70 -7.43 -5.61
C ALA A 36 -16.20 -8.62 -4.79
N ASP A 37 -17.04 -9.61 -4.54
CA ASP A 37 -16.66 -10.77 -3.74
C ASP A 37 -15.67 -11.69 -4.46
N ARG A 38 -15.40 -11.43 -5.73
CA ARG A 38 -14.37 -12.16 -6.47
C ARG A 38 -13.04 -11.45 -6.52
N VAL A 39 -12.98 -10.22 -6.00
CA VAL A 39 -11.75 -9.44 -5.98
C VAL A 39 -11.00 -9.71 -4.68
N ARG A 40 -9.70 -9.95 -4.81
CA ARG A 40 -8.82 -10.13 -3.66
C ARG A 40 -7.81 -8.99 -3.64
N VAL A 41 -7.59 -8.42 -2.46
CA VAL A 41 -6.60 -7.37 -2.27
C VAL A 41 -5.73 -7.77 -1.09
N ALA A 42 -4.43 -7.76 -1.29
CA ALA A 42 -3.49 -8.04 -0.22
C ALA A 42 -2.56 -6.85 -0.04
N ILE A 43 -2.35 -6.46 1.22
CA ILE A 43 -1.44 -5.38 1.56
C ILE A 43 -0.25 -5.99 2.29
N TYR A 44 0.94 -5.69 1.81
CA TYR A 44 2.18 -6.11 2.43
C TYR A 44 2.88 -4.88 2.98
N GLU A 45 3.25 -4.93 4.24
CA GLU A 45 3.96 -3.84 4.88
C GLU A 45 5.40 -4.22 5.11
N VAL A 46 6.30 -3.30 4.78
CA VAL A 46 7.72 -3.48 5.05
C VAL A 46 8.19 -2.33 5.91
N SER A 47 9.23 -2.59 6.69
CA SER A 47 9.84 -1.54 7.49
C SER A 47 10.59 -0.55 6.59
N ALA A 48 10.79 0.66 7.12
CA ALA A 48 11.56 1.66 6.38
C ALA A 48 13.00 1.20 6.12
N ASP A 49 13.52 0.31 6.97
CA ASP A 49 14.85 -0.27 6.76
C ASP A 49 14.88 -1.24 5.59
N ASP A 50 13.75 -1.81 5.26
CA ASP A 50 13.66 -2.83 4.21
C ASP A 50 13.14 -2.25 2.89
N TRP A 51 12.99 -0.95 2.81
CA TRP A 51 12.52 -0.25 1.61
C TRP A 51 13.66 0.54 1.02
N GLY A 52 14.23 0.05 -0.07
CA GLY A 52 15.39 0.69 -0.69
C GLY A 52 14.99 1.63 -1.82
N ILE A 53 15.64 2.78 -1.85
CA ILE A 53 15.49 3.76 -2.93
C ILE A 53 16.89 4.10 -3.41
N GLY A 54 17.22 3.72 -4.64
CA GLY A 54 18.54 4.00 -5.19
C GLY A 54 19.69 3.39 -4.39
N GLY A 55 19.41 2.28 -3.72
CA GLY A 55 20.43 1.61 -2.91
C GLY A 55 20.48 2.08 -1.47
N VAL A 56 19.59 3.00 -1.07
CA VAL A 56 19.59 3.56 0.29
C VAL A 56 18.27 3.19 0.97
N PRO A 57 18.30 2.68 2.21
CA PRO A 57 17.07 2.40 2.94
C PRO A 57 16.28 3.68 3.17
N TYR A 58 14.96 3.57 3.08
CA TYR A 58 14.08 4.72 3.25
C TYR A 58 14.24 5.37 4.62
N SER A 59 14.50 4.57 5.66
CA SER A 59 14.73 5.09 7.00
C SER A 59 15.92 6.06 7.03
N VAL A 60 16.93 5.81 6.21
CA VAL A 60 18.10 6.69 6.10
C VAL A 60 17.80 7.87 5.19
N ALA A 61 17.18 7.60 4.04
CA ALA A 61 16.95 8.64 3.03
C ALA A 61 16.07 9.76 3.56
N ARG A 62 15.07 9.43 4.40
CA ARG A 62 14.15 10.43 4.94
C ARG A 62 14.51 10.93 6.33
N ALA A 63 15.50 10.30 7.00
CA ALA A 63 15.79 10.59 8.39
C ALA A 63 16.03 12.09 8.67
N PRO A 64 16.73 12.84 7.82
CA PRO A 64 16.94 14.26 8.08
C PRO A 64 15.78 15.16 7.69
N GLN A 65 14.68 14.61 7.20
CA GLN A 65 13.52 15.39 6.75
C GLN A 65 12.73 15.88 7.96
N PRO A 66 12.77 17.18 8.25
CA PRO A 66 12.11 17.64 9.47
C PRO A 66 10.60 17.73 9.37
N ASP A 67 10.04 17.84 8.19
CA ASP A 67 8.61 18.02 8.01
C ASP A 67 7.84 16.72 7.91
N GLY A 68 8.54 15.60 7.85
CA GLY A 68 7.90 14.32 7.81
C GLY A 68 7.03 14.06 6.60
N THR A 69 7.17 14.81 5.54
CA THR A 69 6.42 14.50 4.33
C THR A 69 6.99 13.24 3.71
N SER A 70 6.13 12.41 3.24
CA SER A 70 6.54 11.13 2.70
C SER A 70 6.14 10.99 1.26
#